data_7ecdd6c91eb19920606491266152d30a
#
_entry.id   7ecdd6c91eb19920606491266152d30a
#
_cell.length_a   1.000
_cell.length_b   1.000
_cell.length_c   1.000
_cell.angle_alpha   90.00
_cell.angle_beta   90.00
_cell.angle_gamma   90.00
#
_symmetry.space_group_name_H-M   'P 1'
#
loop_
_entity.id
_entity.type
_entity.pdbx_description
1 polymer ?
#
loop_
_entity_poly.entity_id
_entity_poly.type
_entity_poly.pdbx_seq_one_letter_code
_entity_poly.pdbx_strand_id
1 'polypeptide(L)'
;MRGKSLGVVAENGRASGDVYDEARVGRLVALGGALSDPIRVRMLGMMAEGRGCCSLPDCGAPAADQDAGICVCEFEAYFGMGQSKVSYHMKKLKEAGLVLEEKRGRWSFYSLSRGEAHGLLAEAAHHLGLDMEAADG
;
A
#
# COMPACT_ATOMS: atom_id res chain seq x y z
N MET A 1 -30.05 -8.46 8.29
CA MET A 1 -29.80 -8.95 8.25
C MET A 1 -29.67 -9.34 8.02
N ARG A 2 -29.42 -9.64 8.22
CA ARG A 2 -29.08 -10.27 8.18
C ARG A 2 -28.76 -10.84 8.33
N GLY A 3 -28.58 -11.10 8.62
CA GLY A 3 -28.16 -11.81 8.94
C GLY A 3 -28.10 -12.44 9.20
N LYS A 4 -28.24 -12.74 9.76
CA LYS A 4 -28.14 -13.50 10.07
C LYS A 4 -27.84 -14.21 9.90
N SER A 5 -27.80 -14.43 10.04
CA SER A 5 -27.56 -15.27 9.96
C SER A 5 -27.11 -15.70 9.56
N LEU A 6 -26.75 -15.66 9.51
CA LEU A 6 -26.27 -16.17 9.20
C LEU A 6 -25.51 -16.72 9.47
N GLY A 7 -25.19 -16.40 9.90
CA GLY A 7 -24.25 -16.94 10.67
C GLY A 7 -24.11 -18.32 10.60
N VAL A 8 -24.92 -18.79 10.22
CA VAL A 8 -24.93 -20.02 10.10
C VAL A 8 -23.75 -20.65 9.60
N VAL A 9 -23.01 -20.01 8.91
CA VAL A 9 -21.87 -20.54 8.43
C VAL A 9 -20.97 -21.02 9.45
N ALA A 10 -21.18 -20.65 10.61
CA ALA A 10 -20.37 -21.07 11.66
C ALA A 10 -20.29 -22.54 11.77
N GLU A 11 -21.21 -23.21 11.28
CA GLU A 11 -21.17 -24.57 11.40
C GLU A 11 -20.07 -25.19 10.66
N ASN A 12 -19.62 -24.61 9.66
CA ASN A 12 -18.54 -25.16 8.93
C ASN A 12 -17.31 -24.97 9.68
N GLY A 13 -17.30 -24.11 10.61
CA GLY A 13 -16.18 -23.89 11.38
C GLY A 13 -15.06 -23.28 10.75
N ARG A 14 -14.82 -23.38 9.56
CA ARG A 14 -13.65 -22.90 9.08
C ARG A 14 -13.73 -21.54 8.63
N ALA A 15 -14.48 -21.24 7.81
CA ALA A 15 -14.41 -19.99 7.22
C ALA A 15 -15.09 -18.91 7.92
N SER A 16 -15.98 -19.21 8.80
CA SER A 16 -16.73 -18.14 9.36
C SER A 16 -15.86 -17.18 10.13
N GLY A 17 -14.91 -17.67 10.84
CA GLY A 17 -14.04 -16.79 11.58
C GLY A 17 -13.25 -15.93 10.64
N ASP A 18 -12.81 -16.47 9.54
CA ASP A 18 -12.03 -15.73 8.60
C ASP A 18 -12.84 -14.62 7.95
N VAL A 19 -14.05 -14.90 7.58
CA VAL A 19 -14.88 -13.94 6.87
C VAL A 19 -15.24 -12.77 7.75
N TYR A 20 -15.50 -13.04 9.01
CA TYR A 20 -15.92 -11.98 9.91
C TYR A 20 -14.83 -11.49 10.85
N ASP A 21 -13.58 -11.77 10.52
CA ASP A 21 -12.47 -11.29 11.30
C ASP A 21 -12.33 -9.80 11.06
N GLU A 22 -12.64 -9.00 12.05
CA GLU A 22 -12.63 -7.56 11.91
C GLU A 22 -11.27 -7.02 11.56
N ALA A 23 -10.21 -7.64 12.03
CA ALA A 23 -8.89 -7.18 11.70
C ALA A 23 -8.62 -7.38 10.21
N ARG A 24 -9.02 -8.51 9.67
CA ARG A 24 -8.86 -8.76 8.25
C ARG A 24 -9.72 -7.81 7.43
N VAL A 25 -10.96 -7.60 7.84
CA VAL A 25 -11.83 -6.70 7.13
C VAL A 25 -11.22 -5.30 7.13
N GLY A 26 -10.68 -4.87 8.25
CA GLY A 26 -10.04 -3.57 8.33
C GLY A 26 -8.86 -3.43 7.41
N ARG A 27 -8.03 -4.47 7.34
CA ARG A 27 -6.86 -4.43 6.46
C ARG A 27 -7.28 -4.35 5.00
N LEU A 28 -8.30 -5.10 4.62
CA LEU A 28 -8.74 -5.10 3.23
C LEU A 28 -9.43 -3.79 2.86
N VAL A 29 -10.15 -3.20 3.80
CA VAL A 29 -10.76 -1.92 3.57
C VAL A 29 -9.69 -0.85 3.39
N ALA A 30 -8.65 -0.87 4.22
CA ALA A 30 -7.55 0.08 4.09
C ALA A 30 -6.84 -0.10 2.76
N LEU A 31 -6.64 -1.33 2.33
CA LEU A 31 -6.03 -1.59 1.04
C LEU A 31 -6.89 -1.03 -0.07
N GLY A 32 -8.19 -1.29 -0.03
CA GLY A 32 -9.09 -0.77 -1.05
C GLY A 32 -9.09 0.75 -1.09
N GLY A 33 -9.10 1.37 0.08
CA GLY A 33 -9.05 2.82 0.15
C GLY A 33 -7.78 3.39 -0.43
N ALA A 34 -6.65 2.75 -0.14
CA ALA A 34 -5.38 3.22 -0.67
C ALA A 34 -5.36 3.13 -2.18
N LEU A 35 -5.96 2.11 -2.75
CA LEU A 35 -5.95 1.90 -4.18
C LEU A 35 -7.08 2.61 -4.92
N SER A 36 -7.90 3.35 -4.21
CA SER A 36 -9.05 3.96 -4.84
C SER A 36 -8.75 5.32 -5.47
N ASP A 37 -7.53 5.76 -5.44
CA ASP A 37 -7.16 7.06 -5.97
C ASP A 37 -6.09 6.87 -7.05
N PRO A 38 -6.31 7.42 -8.25
CA PRO A 38 -5.35 7.19 -9.32
C PRO A 38 -3.95 7.75 -9.04
N ILE A 39 -3.87 8.81 -8.25
CA ILE A 39 -2.56 9.34 -7.91
C ILE A 39 -1.81 8.33 -7.05
N ARG A 40 -2.49 7.73 -6.09
CA ARG A 40 -1.82 6.74 -5.25
C ARG A 40 -1.40 5.51 -6.03
N VAL A 41 -2.22 5.08 -6.98
CA VAL A 41 -1.85 3.94 -7.81
C VAL A 41 -0.60 4.28 -8.62
N ARG A 42 -0.52 5.50 -9.14
CA ARG A 42 0.67 5.92 -9.87
C ARG A 42 1.89 6.02 -8.98
N MET A 43 1.71 6.50 -7.75
CA MET A 43 2.81 6.56 -6.81
C MET A 43 3.37 5.17 -6.52
N LEU A 44 2.48 4.21 -6.35
CA LEU A 44 2.92 2.83 -6.10
C LEU A 44 3.69 2.29 -7.31
N GLY A 45 3.24 2.60 -8.51
CA GLY A 45 3.94 2.17 -9.71
C GLY A 45 5.34 2.76 -9.80
N MET A 46 5.49 4.03 -9.43
CA MET A 46 6.79 4.66 -9.42
C MET A 46 7.72 3.95 -8.44
N MET A 47 7.20 3.64 -7.26
CA MET A 47 8.02 2.96 -6.26
C MET A 47 8.35 1.53 -6.69
N ALA A 48 7.44 0.89 -7.40
CA ALA A 48 7.69 -0.47 -7.88
C ALA A 48 8.80 -0.48 -8.95
N GLU A 49 8.89 0.60 -9.73
CA GLU A 49 9.94 0.69 -10.71
C GLU A 49 11.27 0.96 -10.06
N GLY A 50 11.27 1.42 -8.84
CA GLY A 50 12.52 1.71 -8.17
C GLY A 50 13.19 2.96 -8.67
N ARG A 51 12.43 3.97 -9.04
CA ARG A 51 13.01 5.21 -9.52
C ARG A 51 13.82 5.85 -8.42
N GLY A 52 14.96 6.31 -8.75
CA GLY A 52 15.82 6.93 -7.77
C GLY A 52 15.38 8.32 -7.47
N CYS A 53 15.72 8.78 -6.31
CA CYS A 53 15.44 10.10 -5.91
C CYS A 53 16.37 11.05 -6.53
N CYS A 54 15.91 12.18 -6.70
CA CYS A 54 16.74 13.33 -6.90
C CYS A 54 17.47 13.41 -8.17
N SER A 55 16.75 13.13 -9.23
CA SER A 55 17.22 13.57 -10.48
C SER A 55 16.89 15.04 -10.56
N LEU A 56 16.30 15.63 -9.54
CA LEU A 56 15.93 17.03 -9.56
C LEU A 56 17.07 17.86 -9.04
N PRO A 57 17.53 18.83 -9.81
CA PRO A 57 18.71 19.60 -9.43
C PRO A 57 18.54 20.39 -8.15
N ASP A 58 17.35 20.86 -7.87
CA ASP A 58 17.13 21.69 -6.71
C ASP A 58 16.53 21.00 -5.52
N CYS A 59 16.52 19.69 -5.53
CA CYS A 59 15.89 18.97 -4.46
C CYS A 59 16.61 19.15 -3.15
N GLY A 60 17.92 19.22 -3.15
CA GLY A 60 18.68 19.39 -1.94
C GLY A 60 18.74 18.14 -1.06
N ALA A 61 18.11 17.09 -1.43
CA ALA A 61 18.14 15.88 -0.61
C ALA A 61 19.48 15.19 -0.76
N PRO A 62 19.89 14.46 0.24
CA PRO A 62 21.17 13.75 0.13
C PRO A 62 21.09 12.70 -0.95
N ALA A 63 22.21 12.39 -1.54
CA ALA A 63 22.25 11.38 -2.58
C ALA A 63 21.75 10.11 -1.97
N ALA A 64 20.73 9.53 -2.56
CA ALA A 64 20.14 8.36 -1.98
C ALA A 64 20.70 7.13 -2.58
N ASP A 65 20.79 6.08 -1.80
CA ASP A 65 21.16 4.85 -2.32
C ASP A 65 19.99 4.38 -3.11
N GLN A 66 20.15 3.41 -3.94
CA GLN A 66 19.09 2.88 -4.74
C GLN A 66 18.02 2.28 -3.89
N ASP A 67 18.36 1.85 -2.67
CA ASP A 67 17.39 1.24 -1.80
C ASP A 67 16.63 2.21 -0.95
N ALA A 68 16.95 3.46 -0.97
CA ALA A 68 16.32 4.40 -0.07
C ALA A 68 14.90 4.77 -0.49
N GLY A 69 14.58 4.62 -1.73
CA GLY A 69 13.25 4.95 -2.18
C GLY A 69 13.18 6.31 -2.87
N ILE A 70 11.99 6.84 -3.00
CA ILE A 70 11.75 8.06 -3.71
C ILE A 70 11.47 9.18 -2.74
N CYS A 71 12.17 10.29 -2.94
CA CYS A 71 12.02 11.45 -2.08
C CYS A 71 10.69 12.14 -2.32
N VAL A 72 10.13 12.75 -1.29
CA VAL A 72 8.91 13.52 -1.42
C VAL A 72 9.04 14.55 -2.54
N CYS A 73 10.21 15.16 -2.68
CA CYS A 73 10.39 16.19 -3.69
C CYS A 73 10.15 15.65 -5.10
N GLU A 74 10.48 14.42 -5.33
CA GLU A 74 10.24 13.85 -6.65
C GLU A 74 8.76 13.66 -6.92
N PHE A 75 8.01 13.23 -5.90
CA PHE A 75 6.57 13.12 -6.04
C PHE A 75 5.94 14.49 -6.27
N GLU A 76 6.42 15.50 -5.55
CA GLU A 76 5.90 16.86 -5.73
C GLU A 76 6.10 17.31 -7.15
N ALA A 77 7.29 17.10 -7.68
CA ALA A 77 7.59 17.53 -9.03
C ALA A 77 6.82 16.75 -10.07
N TYR A 78 6.77 15.45 -9.91
CA TYR A 78 6.12 14.60 -10.90
C TYR A 78 4.62 14.89 -11.00
N PHE A 79 3.97 15.06 -9.84
CA PHE A 79 2.53 15.26 -9.84
C PHE A 79 2.11 16.71 -9.79
N GLY A 80 3.05 17.63 -9.65
CA GLY A 80 2.73 19.06 -9.58
C GLY A 80 1.90 19.38 -8.35
N MET A 81 2.21 18.80 -7.22
CA MET A 81 1.45 19.05 -6.01
C MET A 81 2.39 19.38 -4.86
N GLY A 82 1.89 19.99 -3.84
CA GLY A 82 2.72 20.41 -2.72
C GLY A 82 2.95 19.29 -1.74
N GLN A 83 3.80 19.56 -0.78
CA GLN A 83 4.20 18.57 0.19
C GLN A 83 3.03 18.04 1.01
N SER A 84 2.09 18.90 1.39
CA SER A 84 0.97 18.45 2.19
C SER A 84 0.14 17.39 1.48
N LYS A 85 -0.04 17.57 0.18
CA LYS A 85 -0.84 16.65 -0.57
C LYS A 85 -0.10 15.33 -0.77
N VAL A 86 1.20 15.40 -1.03
CA VAL A 86 1.99 14.18 -1.13
C VAL A 86 1.94 13.44 0.21
N SER A 87 2.08 14.17 1.32
CA SER A 87 2.06 13.54 2.63
C SER A 87 0.71 12.90 2.92
N TYR A 88 -0.36 13.53 2.49
CA TYR A 88 -1.69 12.96 2.68
C TYR A 88 -1.80 11.59 1.98
N HIS A 89 -1.36 11.55 0.73
CA HIS A 89 -1.43 10.30 -0.02
C HIS A 89 -0.50 9.24 0.56
N MET A 90 0.70 9.66 0.98
CA MET A 90 1.63 8.71 1.57
C MET A 90 1.11 8.16 2.90
N LYS A 91 0.42 9.00 3.67
CA LYS A 91 -0.15 8.54 4.91
C LYS A 91 -1.15 7.42 4.64
N LYS A 92 -1.99 7.59 3.62
CA LYS A 92 -2.95 6.55 3.27
C LYS A 92 -2.26 5.26 2.86
N LEU A 93 -1.19 5.38 2.10
CA LEU A 93 -0.46 4.20 1.66
C LEU A 93 0.26 3.53 2.82
N LYS A 94 0.81 4.33 3.75
CA LYS A 94 1.47 3.77 4.91
C LYS A 94 0.46 3.06 5.82
N GLU A 95 -0.69 3.67 6.02
CA GLU A 95 -1.69 3.07 6.89
C GLU A 95 -2.19 1.75 6.33
N ALA A 96 -2.16 1.61 5.03
CA ALA A 96 -2.55 0.35 4.42
C ALA A 96 -1.45 -0.69 4.44
N GLY A 97 -0.24 -0.30 4.83
CA GLY A 97 0.88 -1.23 4.89
C GLY A 97 1.60 -1.42 3.56
N LEU A 98 1.37 -0.52 2.60
CA LEU A 98 1.94 -0.70 1.28
C LEU A 98 3.29 -0.04 1.09
N VAL A 99 3.61 0.97 1.89
CA VAL A 99 4.86 1.68 1.71
C VAL A 99 5.60 1.84 3.03
N LEU A 100 6.91 1.99 2.92
CA LEU A 100 7.78 2.25 4.04
C LEU A 100 8.34 3.64 3.87
N GLU A 101 8.57 4.31 4.99
CA GLU A 101 9.16 5.62 4.97
C GLU A 101 10.50 5.57 5.70
N GLU A 102 11.52 6.13 5.10
CA GLU A 102 12.81 6.22 5.76
C GLU A 102 13.17 7.69 5.85
N LYS A 103 13.44 8.17 7.04
CA LYS A 103 13.82 9.56 7.22
C LYS A 103 15.33 9.69 7.27
N ARG A 104 15.84 10.67 6.54
CA ARG A 104 17.26 10.99 6.58
C ARG A 104 17.35 12.48 6.80
N GLY A 105 17.60 12.89 8.04
CA GLY A 105 17.53 14.28 8.41
C GLY A 105 16.10 14.77 8.25
N ARG A 106 15.92 15.82 7.50
CA ARG A 106 14.56 16.35 7.26
C ARG A 106 13.93 15.78 6.00
N TRP A 107 14.61 14.84 5.34
CA TRP A 107 14.09 14.31 4.09
C TRP A 107 13.40 12.97 4.33
N SER A 108 12.29 12.74 3.66
CA SER A 108 11.60 11.46 3.73
C SER A 108 11.68 10.76 2.39
N PHE A 109 11.99 9.49 2.44
CA PHE A 109 12.07 8.66 1.25
C PHE A 109 11.08 7.52 1.39
N TYR A 110 10.37 7.23 0.33
CA TYR A 110 9.31 6.22 0.36
C TYR A 110 9.61 5.08 -0.59
N SER A 111 9.38 3.87 -0.13
CA SER A 111 9.59 2.69 -0.96
C SER A 111 8.45 1.71 -0.75
N LEU A 112 8.26 0.84 -1.71
CA LEU A 112 7.20 -0.16 -1.64
C LEU A 112 7.57 -1.22 -0.63
N SER A 113 6.64 -1.57 0.24
CA SER A 113 6.84 -2.64 1.19
C SER A 113 6.38 -3.91 0.51
N ARG A 114 7.29 -4.56 -0.22
CA ARG A 114 6.90 -5.67 -1.09
C ARG A 114 6.34 -6.85 -0.34
N GLY A 115 6.94 -7.17 0.80
CA GLY A 115 6.45 -8.28 1.60
C GLY A 115 5.04 -8.04 2.12
N GLU A 116 4.81 -6.83 2.65
CA GLU A 116 3.49 -6.50 3.15
C GLU A 116 2.48 -6.42 2.02
N ALA A 117 2.87 -5.85 0.90
CA ALA A 117 1.96 -5.75 -0.24
C ALA A 117 1.57 -7.12 -0.73
N HIS A 118 2.55 -8.02 -0.81
CA HIS A 118 2.27 -9.38 -1.25
C HIS A 118 1.31 -10.06 -0.27
N GLY A 119 1.56 -9.89 1.03
CA GLY A 119 0.69 -10.49 2.03
C GLY A 119 -0.73 -9.96 1.97
N LEU A 120 -0.88 -8.65 1.75
CA LEU A 120 -2.22 -8.07 1.67
C LEU A 120 -2.97 -8.57 0.45
N LEU A 121 -2.28 -8.69 -0.69
CA LEU A 121 -2.93 -9.21 -1.88
C LEU A 121 -3.29 -10.67 -1.74
N ALA A 122 -2.43 -11.45 -1.08
CA ALA A 122 -2.74 -12.84 -0.82
C ALA A 122 -3.93 -12.96 0.11
N GLU A 123 -4.01 -12.08 1.09
CA GLU A 123 -5.12 -12.08 2.02
C GLU A 123 -6.42 -11.72 1.31
N ALA A 124 -6.35 -10.75 0.41
CA ALA A 124 -7.53 -10.37 -0.37
C ALA A 124 -7.98 -11.53 -1.25
N ALA A 125 -7.03 -12.20 -1.88
CA ALA A 125 -7.36 -13.34 -2.73
C ALA A 125 -8.01 -14.45 -1.91
N HIS A 126 -7.45 -14.72 -0.75
CA HIS A 126 -8.00 -15.76 0.11
C HIS A 126 -9.42 -15.40 0.55
N HIS A 127 -9.63 -14.14 0.88
CA HIS A 127 -10.95 -13.69 1.33
C HIS A 127 -12.00 -13.87 0.22
N LEU A 128 -11.57 -13.69 -1.02
CA LEU A 128 -12.47 -13.84 -2.16
C LEU A 128 -12.55 -15.27 -2.69
N GLY A 129 -11.86 -16.17 -2.06
CA GLY A 129 -11.88 -17.57 -2.50
C GLY A 129 -11.05 -17.82 -3.76
N LEU A 130 -10.08 -16.96 -4.04
CA LEU A 130 -9.27 -17.11 -5.23
C LEU A 130 -7.94 -17.78 -4.90
N ASP A 131 -7.44 -18.56 -5.86
CA ASP A 131 -6.19 -19.25 -5.66
C ASP A 131 -5.09 -18.53 -6.43
N MET A 132 -4.33 -17.75 -5.73
CA MET A 132 -3.30 -16.96 -6.36
C MET A 132 -2.13 -17.76 -6.86
N GLU A 133 -1.95 -18.94 -6.34
CA GLU A 133 -0.86 -19.70 -6.78
C GLU A 133 -1.01 -20.18 -8.14
N ALA A 134 -2.20 -20.37 -8.57
CA ALA A 134 -2.41 -20.84 -9.89
C ALA A 134 -1.91 -19.93 -10.93
N ALA A 135 -1.75 -18.70 -10.58
CA ALA A 135 -1.33 -17.74 -11.51
C ALA A 135 0.03 -17.99 -12.01
N ASP A 136 0.79 -18.79 -11.32
CA ASP A 136 2.01 -19.00 -11.69
C ASP A 136 2.11 -19.70 -12.92
N GLY A 137 1.24 -20.37 -13.19
CA GLY A 137 1.14 -21.19 -14.30
C GLY A 137 1.78 -20.85 -15.51
#